data_21e2cdb4d42ec2cd4e68d6e9ad4aa765
#
_entry.id   21e2cdb4d42ec2cd4e68d6e9ad4aa765
#
_cell.length_a   1.000
_cell.length_b   1.000
_cell.length_c   1.000
_cell.angle_alpha   90.00
_cell.angle_beta   90.00
_cell.angle_gamma   90.00
#
_symmetry.space_group_name_H-M   'P 1'
#
loop_
_entity.id
_entity.type
_entity.pdbx_description
1 polymer ?
#
loop_
_entity_poly.entity_id
_entity_poly.type
_entity_poly.pdbx_seq_one_letter_code
_entity_poly.pdbx_strand_id
1 'polypeptide(L)'
;MTDARPHVLVVAVGTAGDLYPFLRIARALIARGHRVTLLGVQAHAAIAAGAGVPFRGIGDEAHYQATLAHPDVWHPKKGFKVLWNGLRDYADALPDFVATLPADEPLAMLAHPLALPGAALARTPRPDLRIVAAWLAPANLRTLHHPLTIGPLRIPRWFPASWRARLWATVDARLVDPVAVPDINATHVRYGLAPIRHFIAHLQGVADANLTLFPPWFAATPPDWPRPLAEGAFTLYDPHSQAELPSELERFLREGAPPLVLTPGSGNQQAQRWLARAVEAAQRLDRRAVVLTPHRGQAPDPLPPGVLWQAYVPLRSLLPRAAALVHHGGIGTTAEALRAGVPQVIVPLAYDQFDNAARITALEAGAGLRGGSAGARPRALAATLRRLLDDPAVRAGCARAARLAAADEKLDLDGQVETLLELAPEPTFALPPGAI
;
A
#
# COMPACT_ATOMS: atom_id res chain seq x y z
N MET A 1 22.01 -23.80 23.86
CA MET A 1 21.42 -22.96 22.82
C MET A 1 20.49 -22.01 23.53
N THR A 2 20.82 -20.74 23.56
CA THR A 2 20.03 -19.69 24.22
C THR A 2 18.69 -19.58 23.47
N ASP A 3 17.59 -19.75 24.19
CA ASP A 3 16.19 -19.61 23.74
C ASP A 3 15.85 -18.12 23.50
N ALA A 4 16.77 -17.40 22.87
CA ALA A 4 16.65 -15.97 22.61
C ALA A 4 15.76 -15.75 21.39
N ARG A 5 14.58 -15.16 21.59
CA ARG A 5 13.68 -14.76 20.51
C ARG A 5 14.40 -13.83 19.54
N PRO A 6 14.19 -13.98 18.21
CA PRO A 6 14.79 -13.09 17.24
C PRO A 6 14.37 -11.62 17.44
N HIS A 7 15.29 -10.71 17.22
CA HIS A 7 14.98 -9.30 17.05
C HIS A 7 14.36 -9.10 15.66
N VAL A 8 13.13 -8.60 15.59
CA VAL A 8 12.39 -8.43 14.36
C VAL A 8 12.64 -7.05 13.77
N LEU A 9 13.21 -7.01 12.59
CA LEU A 9 13.36 -5.80 11.79
C LEU A 9 12.17 -5.67 10.82
N VAL A 10 11.34 -4.67 11.02
CA VAL A 10 10.23 -4.37 10.13
C VAL A 10 10.66 -3.23 9.21
N VAL A 11 10.71 -3.45 7.90
CA VAL A 11 11.24 -2.46 6.95
C VAL A 11 10.13 -1.96 6.04
N ALA A 12 9.77 -0.68 6.17
CA ALA A 12 8.74 -0.02 5.38
C ALA A 12 9.32 1.16 4.59
N VAL A 13 9.26 1.10 3.28
CA VAL A 13 9.78 2.13 2.37
C VAL A 13 8.66 2.63 1.47
N GLY A 14 8.51 3.94 1.34
CA GLY A 14 7.46 4.57 0.54
C GLY A 14 6.73 5.67 1.30
N THR A 15 5.46 5.88 0.96
CA THR A 15 4.60 6.89 1.60
C THR A 15 3.99 6.39 2.92
N ALA A 16 3.25 7.24 3.62
CA ALA A 16 2.51 6.83 4.82
C ALA A 16 1.55 5.64 4.55
N GLY A 17 1.00 5.54 3.34
CA GLY A 17 0.17 4.40 2.93
C GLY A 17 0.91 3.07 2.92
N ASP A 18 2.21 3.10 2.59
CA ASP A 18 3.08 1.93 2.63
C ASP A 18 3.52 1.60 4.06
N LEU A 19 3.67 2.61 4.92
CA LEU A 19 4.07 2.46 6.32
C LEU A 19 2.99 1.80 7.18
N TYR A 20 1.73 2.23 7.06
CA TYR A 20 0.66 1.86 8.01
C TYR A 20 0.46 0.35 8.19
N PRO A 21 0.46 -0.48 7.15
CA PRO A 21 0.38 -1.94 7.31
C PRO A 21 1.51 -2.52 8.17
N PHE A 22 2.74 -2.06 7.94
CA PHE A 22 3.92 -2.52 8.68
C PHE A 22 3.91 -2.01 10.13
N LEU A 23 3.45 -0.79 10.35
CA LEU A 23 3.30 -0.21 11.68
C LEU A 23 2.28 -1.00 12.52
N ARG A 24 1.16 -1.40 11.92
CA ARG A 24 0.17 -2.28 12.57
C ARG A 24 0.78 -3.60 12.98
N ILE A 25 1.52 -4.26 12.06
CA ILE A 25 2.20 -5.53 12.33
C ILE A 25 3.26 -5.36 13.43
N ALA A 26 4.10 -4.33 13.33
CA ALA A 26 5.12 -4.03 14.35
C ALA A 26 4.51 -3.88 15.76
N ARG A 27 3.41 -3.14 15.87
CA ARG A 27 2.68 -2.98 17.14
C ARG A 27 2.13 -4.30 17.68
N ALA A 28 1.57 -5.12 16.79
CA ALA A 28 1.04 -6.41 17.18
C ALA A 28 2.15 -7.35 17.71
N LEU A 29 3.29 -7.40 17.03
CA LEU A 29 4.46 -8.17 17.48
C LEU A 29 4.99 -7.67 18.82
N ILE A 30 5.07 -6.36 19.04
CA ILE A 30 5.46 -5.77 20.35
C ILE A 30 4.47 -6.19 21.44
N ALA A 31 3.15 -6.12 21.16
CA ALA A 31 2.11 -6.53 22.11
C ALA A 31 2.19 -8.04 22.46
N ARG A 32 2.76 -8.86 21.57
CA ARG A 32 3.05 -10.30 21.77
C ARG A 32 4.43 -10.56 22.38
N GLY A 33 5.12 -9.51 22.85
CA GLY A 33 6.38 -9.62 23.58
C GLY A 33 7.64 -9.73 22.70
N HIS A 34 7.55 -9.50 21.40
CA HIS A 34 8.72 -9.51 20.51
C HIS A 34 9.48 -8.18 20.57
N ARG A 35 10.81 -8.27 20.47
CA ARG A 35 11.66 -7.10 20.25
C ARG A 35 11.55 -6.69 18.78
N VAL A 36 11.10 -5.46 18.51
CA VAL A 36 10.87 -4.97 17.16
C VAL A 36 11.57 -3.63 16.95
N THR A 37 12.19 -3.45 15.80
CA THR A 37 12.63 -2.13 15.30
C THR A 37 12.04 -1.91 13.92
N LEU A 38 11.30 -0.81 13.76
CA LEU A 38 10.77 -0.37 12.48
C LEU A 38 11.82 0.52 11.78
N LEU A 39 12.24 0.12 10.58
CA LEU A 39 13.12 0.90 9.72
C LEU A 39 12.30 1.54 8.59
N GLY A 40 12.54 2.81 8.32
CA GLY A 40 11.80 3.50 7.28
C GLY A 40 12.32 4.91 7.02
N VAL A 41 11.62 5.65 6.18
CA VAL A 41 11.94 7.05 5.88
C VAL A 41 11.89 7.90 7.13
N GLN A 42 12.87 8.78 7.33
CA GLN A 42 12.95 9.63 8.53
C GLN A 42 11.69 10.47 8.77
N ALA A 43 11.00 10.91 7.72
CA ALA A 43 9.72 11.60 7.80
C ALA A 43 8.62 10.84 8.58
N HIS A 44 8.76 9.53 8.72
CA HIS A 44 7.81 8.67 9.42
C HIS A 44 8.09 8.54 10.93
N ALA A 45 9.18 9.11 11.43
CA ALA A 45 9.59 8.96 12.84
C ALA A 45 8.51 9.42 13.84
N ALA A 46 7.85 10.54 13.58
CA ALA A 46 6.79 11.04 14.44
C ALA A 46 5.56 10.10 14.47
N ILE A 47 5.22 9.49 13.34
CA ILE A 47 4.11 8.53 13.23
C ILE A 47 4.45 7.27 14.02
N ALA A 48 5.66 6.75 13.89
CA ALA A 48 6.11 5.56 14.62
C ALA A 48 6.18 5.82 16.14
N ALA A 49 6.71 6.98 16.54
CA ALA A 49 6.76 7.37 17.95
C ALA A 49 5.35 7.51 18.57
N GLY A 50 4.41 8.15 17.85
CA GLY A 50 3.01 8.25 18.28
C GLY A 50 2.31 6.89 18.38
N ALA A 51 2.79 5.89 17.67
CA ALA A 51 2.31 4.51 17.74
C ALA A 51 3.04 3.64 18.77
N GLY A 52 4.04 4.17 19.49
CA GLY A 52 4.84 3.44 20.47
C GLY A 52 5.76 2.38 19.87
N VAL A 53 6.21 2.55 18.63
CA VAL A 53 7.09 1.60 17.93
C VAL A 53 8.51 2.14 17.87
N PRO A 54 9.53 1.41 18.37
CA PRO A 54 10.94 1.77 18.18
C PRO A 54 11.25 1.96 16.67
N PHE A 55 11.83 3.10 16.33
CA PHE A 55 12.03 3.51 14.95
C PHE A 55 13.48 3.89 14.66
N ARG A 56 13.94 3.50 13.49
CA ARG A 56 15.22 3.94 12.93
C ARG A 56 15.01 4.49 11.53
N GLY A 57 15.31 5.77 11.34
CA GLY A 57 15.34 6.39 10.00
C GLY A 57 16.49 5.82 9.17
N ILE A 58 16.19 5.48 7.92
CA ILE A 58 17.15 5.06 6.89
C ILE A 58 16.99 5.93 5.65
N GLY A 59 18.04 6.04 4.84
CA GLY A 59 18.06 6.86 3.63
C GLY A 59 18.14 8.36 3.90
N ASP A 60 18.06 9.15 2.84
CA ASP A 60 18.15 10.60 2.87
C ASP A 60 16.76 11.26 2.80
N GLU A 61 16.42 12.05 3.84
CA GLU A 61 15.13 12.75 3.95
C GLU A 61 14.94 13.80 2.83
N ALA A 62 15.97 14.54 2.48
CA ALA A 62 15.88 15.55 1.42
C ALA A 62 15.62 14.90 0.06
N HIS A 63 16.25 13.76 -0.19
CA HIS A 63 16.02 12.94 -1.39
C HIS A 63 14.59 12.41 -1.47
N TYR A 64 14.04 11.95 -0.33
CA TYR A 64 12.65 11.51 -0.24
C TYR A 64 11.67 12.66 -0.56
N GLN A 65 11.85 13.82 0.06
CA GLN A 65 10.98 14.98 -0.19
C GLN A 65 11.08 15.45 -1.65
N ALA A 66 12.28 15.48 -2.22
CA ALA A 66 12.49 15.81 -3.64
C ALA A 66 11.78 14.80 -4.57
N THR A 67 11.78 13.51 -4.21
CA THR A 67 11.07 12.47 -4.95
C THR A 67 9.57 12.68 -4.96
N LEU A 68 8.96 12.97 -3.81
CA LEU A 68 7.52 13.26 -3.71
C LEU A 68 7.12 14.57 -4.43
N ALA A 69 7.99 15.56 -4.43
CA ALA A 69 7.77 16.83 -5.12
C ALA A 69 7.98 16.74 -6.65
N HIS A 70 8.61 15.67 -7.14
CA HIS A 70 8.95 15.54 -8.56
C HIS A 70 7.69 15.45 -9.44
N PRO A 71 7.54 16.25 -10.49
CA PRO A 71 6.31 16.30 -11.31
C PRO A 71 5.99 15.00 -12.02
N ASP A 72 6.98 14.17 -12.32
CA ASP A 72 6.83 12.89 -13.01
C ASP A 72 6.66 11.69 -12.05
N VAL A 73 6.63 11.88 -10.71
CA VAL A 73 6.51 10.77 -9.75
C VAL A 73 5.24 9.94 -10.01
N TRP A 74 4.15 10.57 -10.41
CA TRP A 74 2.88 9.93 -10.76
C TRP A 74 2.70 9.71 -12.28
N HIS A 75 3.78 9.78 -13.05
CA HIS A 75 3.69 9.54 -14.49
C HIS A 75 3.80 8.04 -14.80
N PRO A 76 2.85 7.40 -15.55
CA PRO A 76 2.82 5.95 -15.73
C PRO A 76 4.08 5.31 -16.33
N LYS A 77 4.87 6.07 -17.12
CA LYS A 77 6.09 5.58 -17.77
C LYS A 77 7.38 6.08 -17.14
N LYS A 78 7.35 7.22 -16.47
CA LYS A 78 8.55 7.86 -15.90
C LYS A 78 8.64 7.71 -14.38
N GLY A 79 7.48 7.49 -13.72
CA GLY A 79 7.39 7.46 -12.27
C GLY A 79 8.30 6.42 -11.64
N PHE A 80 8.46 5.25 -12.24
CA PHE A 80 9.35 4.22 -11.72
C PHE A 80 10.81 4.72 -11.63
N LYS A 81 11.30 5.43 -12.63
CA LYS A 81 12.68 6.00 -12.59
C LYS A 81 12.82 7.04 -11.48
N VAL A 82 11.80 7.90 -11.30
CA VAL A 82 11.80 8.90 -10.23
C VAL A 82 11.79 8.22 -8.86
N LEU A 83 10.88 7.26 -8.67
CA LEU A 83 10.78 6.47 -7.46
C LEU A 83 12.08 5.73 -7.14
N TRP A 84 12.66 5.03 -8.12
CA TRP A 84 13.90 4.29 -7.95
C TRP A 84 15.07 5.17 -7.54
N ASN A 85 15.23 6.32 -8.18
CA ASN A 85 16.28 7.29 -7.81
C ASN A 85 16.17 7.74 -6.35
N GLY A 86 14.95 7.89 -5.82
CA GLY A 86 14.71 8.22 -4.42
C GLY A 86 14.87 7.06 -3.45
N LEU A 87 14.92 5.83 -3.95
CA LEU A 87 14.97 4.62 -3.12
C LEU A 87 16.33 3.91 -3.08
N ARG A 88 17.17 4.13 -4.08
CA ARG A 88 18.45 3.40 -4.20
C ARG A 88 19.35 3.51 -2.97
N ASP A 89 19.34 4.67 -2.29
CA ASP A 89 20.15 4.92 -1.10
C ASP A 89 19.69 4.08 0.11
N TYR A 90 18.43 3.61 0.10
CA TYR A 90 17.91 2.72 1.15
C TYR A 90 18.50 1.30 1.04
N ALA A 91 18.91 0.87 -0.15
CA ALA A 91 19.50 -0.45 -0.34
C ALA A 91 20.81 -0.60 0.44
N ASP A 92 21.64 0.44 0.47
CA ASP A 92 22.91 0.42 1.21
C ASP A 92 22.73 0.62 2.73
N ALA A 93 21.71 1.34 3.14
CA ALA A 93 21.47 1.64 4.57
C ALA A 93 21.07 0.41 5.39
N LEU A 94 20.44 -0.61 4.77
CA LEU A 94 20.02 -1.82 5.49
C LEU A 94 21.21 -2.70 5.92
N PRO A 95 22.14 -3.11 5.05
CA PRO A 95 23.29 -3.89 5.48
C PRO A 95 24.17 -3.15 6.49
N ASP A 96 24.35 -1.83 6.36
CA ASP A 96 25.10 -1.01 7.31
C ASP A 96 24.45 -1.04 8.70
N PHE A 97 23.13 -0.88 8.79
CA PHE A 97 22.42 -0.98 10.05
C PHE A 97 22.51 -2.39 10.65
N VAL A 98 22.28 -3.43 9.86
CA VAL A 98 22.34 -4.82 10.31
C VAL A 98 23.72 -5.18 10.85
N ALA A 99 24.79 -4.67 10.22
CA ALA A 99 26.17 -4.87 10.69
C ALA A 99 26.45 -4.24 12.06
N THR A 100 25.64 -3.27 12.52
CA THR A 100 25.79 -2.68 13.86
C THR A 100 25.15 -3.51 14.98
N LEU A 101 24.32 -4.49 14.64
CA LEU A 101 23.64 -5.33 15.62
C LEU A 101 24.56 -6.45 16.13
N PRO A 102 24.38 -6.92 17.39
CA PRO A 102 25.20 -7.99 17.94
C PRO A 102 25.17 -9.24 17.07
N ALA A 103 26.35 -9.83 16.82
CA ALA A 103 26.50 -10.96 15.89
C ALA A 103 25.81 -12.24 16.40
N ASP A 104 25.66 -12.38 17.72
CA ASP A 104 25.02 -13.49 18.41
C ASP A 104 23.51 -13.32 18.61
N GLU A 105 22.96 -12.14 18.28
CA GLU A 105 21.51 -11.87 18.36
C GLU A 105 20.79 -12.46 17.13
N PRO A 106 19.84 -13.41 17.30
CA PRO A 106 19.05 -13.89 16.18
C PRO A 106 18.24 -12.76 15.54
N LEU A 107 18.19 -12.70 14.22
CA LEU A 107 17.49 -11.67 13.46
C LEU A 107 16.45 -12.26 12.51
N ALA A 108 15.29 -11.61 12.42
CA ALA A 108 14.30 -11.84 11.37
C ALA A 108 13.84 -10.51 10.78
N MET A 109 13.48 -10.49 9.50
CA MET A 109 13.10 -9.27 8.79
C MET A 109 11.78 -9.45 8.07
N LEU A 110 10.82 -8.54 8.31
CA LEU A 110 9.63 -8.36 7.51
C LEU A 110 9.84 -7.15 6.60
N ALA A 111 9.93 -7.37 5.28
CA ALA A 111 10.34 -6.35 4.33
C ALA A 111 9.23 -5.95 3.35
N HIS A 112 9.07 -4.64 3.17
CA HIS A 112 8.34 -4.07 2.04
C HIS A 112 9.00 -4.48 0.70
N PRO A 113 8.25 -4.72 -0.38
CA PRO A 113 8.82 -5.16 -1.66
C PRO A 113 9.98 -4.29 -2.17
N LEU A 114 9.88 -2.97 -2.02
CA LEU A 114 10.93 -2.04 -2.45
C LEU A 114 12.18 -2.04 -1.53
N ALA A 115 12.10 -2.66 -0.35
CA ALA A 115 13.24 -2.85 0.54
C ALA A 115 14.00 -4.17 0.27
N LEU A 116 13.45 -5.08 -0.53
CA LEU A 116 14.05 -6.40 -0.79
C LEU A 116 15.47 -6.36 -1.38
N PRO A 117 15.83 -5.43 -2.28
CA PRO A 117 17.23 -5.32 -2.73
C PRO A 117 18.21 -5.07 -1.56
N GLY A 118 17.87 -4.16 -0.65
CA GLY A 118 18.66 -3.90 0.55
C GLY A 118 18.63 -5.06 1.55
N ALA A 119 17.49 -5.74 1.68
CA ALA A 119 17.35 -6.94 2.51
C ALA A 119 18.26 -8.08 2.02
N ALA A 120 18.38 -8.26 0.70
CA ALA A 120 19.33 -9.21 0.11
C ALA A 120 20.77 -8.90 0.50
N LEU A 121 21.16 -7.62 0.47
CA LEU A 121 22.51 -7.17 0.87
C LEU A 121 22.76 -7.35 2.37
N ALA A 122 21.73 -7.20 3.20
CA ALA A 122 21.82 -7.38 4.65
C ALA A 122 22.21 -8.81 5.07
N ARG A 123 22.05 -9.80 4.17
CA ARG A 123 22.60 -11.15 4.38
C ARG A 123 24.12 -11.24 4.25
N THR A 124 24.79 -10.27 3.70
CA THR A 124 26.26 -10.28 3.66
C THR A 124 26.87 -10.23 5.05
N PRO A 125 26.54 -9.26 5.95
CA PRO A 125 26.98 -9.29 7.34
C PRO A 125 26.24 -10.34 8.20
N ARG A 126 25.03 -10.79 7.81
CA ARG A 126 24.18 -11.73 8.56
C ARG A 126 23.58 -12.78 7.63
N PRO A 127 24.37 -13.83 7.29
CA PRO A 127 23.91 -14.91 6.40
C PRO A 127 22.73 -15.70 6.94
N ASP A 128 22.53 -15.70 8.25
CA ASP A 128 21.43 -16.33 8.97
C ASP A 128 20.11 -15.51 8.96
N LEU A 129 20.12 -14.30 8.42
CA LEU A 129 18.96 -13.41 8.43
C LEU A 129 17.78 -14.01 7.65
N ARG A 130 16.70 -14.33 8.36
CA ARG A 130 15.42 -14.72 7.78
C ARG A 130 14.69 -13.52 7.22
N ILE A 131 14.26 -13.59 5.97
CA ILE A 131 13.56 -12.48 5.28
C ILE A 131 12.17 -12.95 4.84
N VAL A 132 11.14 -12.22 5.26
CA VAL A 132 9.76 -12.39 4.81
C VAL A 132 9.35 -11.16 4.00
N ALA A 133 8.92 -11.35 2.77
CA ALA A 133 8.38 -10.28 1.94
C ALA A 133 6.88 -10.08 2.22
N ALA A 134 6.46 -8.86 2.54
CA ALA A 134 5.06 -8.51 2.72
C ALA A 134 4.54 -7.69 1.53
N TRP A 135 3.65 -8.28 0.72
CA TRP A 135 3.16 -7.74 -0.54
C TRP A 135 1.86 -6.96 -0.33
N LEU A 136 1.89 -5.64 -0.51
CA LEU A 136 0.77 -4.75 -0.20
C LEU A 136 -0.37 -4.84 -1.22
N ALA A 137 -0.02 -5.02 -2.50
CA ALA A 137 -0.98 -5.03 -3.60
C ALA A 137 -0.67 -6.15 -4.59
N PRO A 138 -1.69 -6.75 -5.25
CA PRO A 138 -1.47 -7.82 -6.23
C PRO A 138 -0.56 -7.42 -7.39
N ALA A 139 -0.56 -6.15 -7.79
CA ALA A 139 0.29 -5.63 -8.85
C ALA A 139 1.79 -5.66 -8.51
N ASN A 140 2.15 -5.82 -7.24
CA ASN A 140 3.55 -5.99 -6.82
C ASN A 140 4.11 -7.38 -7.19
N LEU A 141 3.24 -8.35 -7.45
CA LEU A 141 3.59 -9.73 -7.79
C LEU A 141 3.26 -10.02 -9.26
N ARG A 142 4.26 -10.44 -10.03
CA ARG A 142 4.06 -10.85 -11.42
C ARG A 142 3.33 -12.19 -11.49
N THR A 143 2.36 -12.28 -12.41
CA THR A 143 1.66 -13.52 -12.74
C THR A 143 1.17 -13.51 -14.18
N LEU A 144 1.07 -14.69 -14.76
CA LEU A 144 0.39 -14.91 -16.05
C LEU A 144 -1.05 -15.42 -15.86
N HIS A 145 -1.50 -15.61 -14.64
CA HIS A 145 -2.84 -16.15 -14.33
C HIS A 145 -3.90 -15.07 -14.08
N HIS A 146 -3.49 -13.83 -13.86
CA HIS A 146 -4.40 -12.68 -13.80
C HIS A 146 -4.45 -11.93 -15.14
N PRO A 147 -5.48 -11.08 -15.38
CA PRO A 147 -5.41 -10.10 -16.46
C PRO A 147 -4.18 -9.23 -16.31
N LEU A 148 -3.47 -8.99 -17.40
CA LEU A 148 -2.25 -8.19 -17.35
C LEU A 148 -2.62 -6.71 -17.42
N THR A 149 -2.19 -5.93 -16.43
CA THR A 149 -2.44 -4.48 -16.37
C THR A 149 -1.12 -3.73 -16.47
N ILE A 150 -0.97 -2.89 -17.50
CA ILE A 150 0.20 -2.03 -17.73
C ILE A 150 -0.31 -0.60 -17.91
N GLY A 151 -0.28 0.20 -16.84
CA GLY A 151 -0.94 1.50 -16.85
C GLY A 151 -2.40 1.36 -17.31
N PRO A 152 -2.89 2.18 -18.24
CA PRO A 152 -4.29 2.12 -18.70
C PRO A 152 -4.61 0.90 -19.59
N LEU A 153 -3.61 0.13 -20.01
CA LEU A 153 -3.80 -1.04 -20.86
C LEU A 153 -4.09 -2.27 -20.01
N ARG A 154 -5.24 -2.92 -20.29
CA ARG A 154 -5.62 -4.19 -19.66
C ARG A 154 -5.77 -5.27 -20.73
N ILE A 155 -5.01 -6.37 -20.57
CA ILE A 155 -5.04 -7.53 -21.45
C ILE A 155 -5.74 -8.68 -20.73
N PRO A 156 -6.85 -9.20 -21.27
CA PRO A 156 -7.63 -10.24 -20.63
C PRO A 156 -6.87 -11.58 -20.52
N ARG A 157 -7.32 -12.44 -19.58
CA ARG A 157 -6.74 -13.78 -19.36
C ARG A 157 -6.83 -14.71 -20.58
N TRP A 158 -7.87 -14.55 -21.42
CA TRP A 158 -8.04 -15.37 -22.62
C TRP A 158 -6.98 -15.09 -23.71
N PHE A 159 -6.24 -13.98 -23.62
CA PHE A 159 -5.11 -13.72 -24.51
C PHE A 159 -3.96 -14.72 -24.22
N PRO A 160 -3.28 -15.29 -25.24
CA PRO A 160 -2.30 -16.36 -25.05
C PRO A 160 -1.24 -16.02 -24.00
N ALA A 161 -0.95 -16.94 -23.08
CA ALA A 161 0.01 -16.73 -22.00
C ALA A 161 1.41 -16.39 -22.49
N SER A 162 1.86 -17.00 -23.60
CA SER A 162 3.14 -16.71 -24.23
C SER A 162 3.27 -15.26 -24.70
N TRP A 163 2.18 -14.67 -25.24
CA TRP A 163 2.16 -13.27 -25.64
C TRP A 163 2.17 -12.33 -24.43
N ARG A 164 1.44 -12.67 -23.36
CA ARG A 164 1.43 -11.92 -22.11
C ARG A 164 2.81 -11.96 -21.44
N ALA A 165 3.49 -13.11 -21.46
CA ALA A 165 4.86 -13.24 -20.98
C ALA A 165 5.84 -12.38 -21.80
N ARG A 166 5.77 -12.41 -23.13
CA ARG A 166 6.60 -11.56 -24.01
C ARG A 166 6.37 -10.08 -23.77
N LEU A 167 5.13 -9.69 -23.52
CA LEU A 167 4.80 -8.30 -23.23
C LEU A 167 5.39 -7.86 -21.90
N TRP A 168 5.28 -8.69 -20.83
CA TRP A 168 5.96 -8.41 -19.57
C TRP A 168 7.46 -8.30 -19.74
N ALA A 169 8.10 -9.27 -20.41
CA ALA A 169 9.53 -9.23 -20.68
C ALA A 169 9.93 -7.94 -21.43
N THR A 170 9.10 -7.49 -22.39
CA THR A 170 9.34 -6.24 -23.12
C THR A 170 9.24 -5.01 -22.22
N VAL A 171 8.25 -4.97 -21.31
CA VAL A 171 8.08 -3.88 -20.34
C VAL A 171 9.27 -3.85 -19.39
N ASP A 172 9.67 -4.99 -18.85
CA ASP A 172 10.80 -5.09 -17.93
C ASP A 172 12.11 -4.65 -18.62
N ALA A 173 12.39 -5.18 -19.81
CA ALA A 173 13.61 -4.85 -20.56
C ALA A 173 13.71 -3.39 -21.01
N ARG A 174 12.57 -2.67 -21.16
CA ARG A 174 12.58 -1.29 -21.64
C ARG A 174 12.33 -0.22 -20.58
N LEU A 175 11.62 -0.56 -19.50
CA LEU A 175 11.16 0.43 -18.52
C LEU A 175 11.66 0.15 -17.09
N VAL A 176 11.97 -1.09 -16.75
CA VAL A 176 12.30 -1.49 -15.38
C VAL A 176 13.78 -1.83 -15.24
N ASP A 177 14.26 -2.84 -15.98
CA ASP A 177 15.63 -3.32 -15.88
C ASP A 177 16.69 -2.25 -16.17
N PRO A 178 16.54 -1.39 -17.21
CA PRO A 178 17.53 -0.34 -17.48
C PRO A 178 17.65 0.72 -16.38
N VAL A 179 16.64 0.81 -15.51
CA VAL A 179 16.60 1.76 -14.40
C VAL A 179 17.23 1.15 -13.13
N ALA A 180 16.82 -0.07 -12.76
CA ALA A 180 17.18 -0.64 -11.47
C ALA A 180 18.39 -1.58 -11.50
N VAL A 181 18.56 -2.38 -12.56
CA VAL A 181 19.60 -3.42 -12.63
C VAL A 181 21.02 -2.83 -12.57
N PRO A 182 21.35 -1.73 -13.25
CA PRO A 182 22.71 -1.17 -13.17
C PRO A 182 23.11 -0.75 -11.74
N ASP A 183 22.19 -0.10 -11.01
CA ASP A 183 22.44 0.36 -9.64
C ASP A 183 22.60 -0.82 -8.68
N ILE A 184 21.70 -1.82 -8.77
CA ILE A 184 21.80 -3.03 -7.95
C ILE A 184 23.11 -3.78 -8.24
N ASN A 185 23.49 -3.93 -9.50
CA ASN A 185 24.72 -4.62 -9.85
C ASN A 185 25.97 -3.86 -9.39
N ALA A 186 25.98 -2.54 -9.45
CA ALA A 186 27.05 -1.73 -8.89
C ALA A 186 27.20 -1.97 -7.38
N THR A 187 26.09 -2.08 -6.66
CA THR A 187 26.09 -2.41 -5.24
C THR A 187 26.50 -3.87 -5.00
N HIS A 188 26.00 -4.83 -5.79
CA HIS A 188 26.38 -6.24 -5.68
C HIS A 188 27.91 -6.43 -5.81
N VAL A 189 28.56 -5.71 -6.74
CA VAL A 189 30.03 -5.75 -6.88
C VAL A 189 30.71 -5.32 -5.58
N ARG A 190 30.23 -4.28 -4.90
CA ARG A 190 30.80 -3.81 -3.61
C ARG A 190 30.71 -4.86 -2.50
N TYR A 191 29.65 -5.68 -2.52
CA TYR A 191 29.40 -6.74 -1.54
C TYR A 191 29.86 -8.13 -1.99
N GLY A 192 30.54 -8.26 -3.15
CA GLY A 192 31.01 -9.54 -3.69
C GLY A 192 29.90 -10.49 -4.15
N LEU A 193 28.71 -9.96 -4.46
CA LEU A 193 27.55 -10.73 -4.90
C LEU A 193 27.50 -10.87 -6.43
N ALA A 194 26.86 -11.95 -6.90
CA ALA A 194 26.63 -12.15 -8.32
C ALA A 194 25.67 -11.08 -8.91
N PRO A 195 25.90 -10.64 -10.16
CA PRO A 195 25.03 -9.69 -10.81
C PRO A 195 23.66 -10.28 -11.11
N ILE A 196 22.63 -9.46 -11.01
CA ILE A 196 21.27 -9.80 -11.42
C ILE A 196 21.04 -9.45 -12.90
N ARG A 197 20.10 -10.14 -13.55
CA ARG A 197 19.69 -9.86 -14.93
C ARG A 197 18.35 -9.14 -15.02
N HIS A 198 17.42 -9.45 -14.11
CA HIS A 198 16.05 -8.96 -14.12
C HIS A 198 15.63 -8.52 -12.73
N PHE A 199 15.17 -7.28 -12.63
CA PHE A 199 14.78 -6.67 -11.35
C PHE A 199 13.59 -7.40 -10.68
N ILE A 200 12.53 -7.67 -11.43
CA ILE A 200 11.34 -8.31 -10.87
C ILE A 200 11.62 -9.72 -10.39
N ALA A 201 12.38 -10.50 -11.16
CA ALA A 201 12.80 -11.85 -10.74
C ALA A 201 13.67 -11.81 -9.47
N HIS A 202 14.55 -10.81 -9.36
CA HIS A 202 15.33 -10.59 -8.15
C HIS A 202 14.43 -10.30 -6.95
N LEU A 203 13.50 -9.34 -7.07
CA LEU A 203 12.55 -9.02 -5.98
C LEU A 203 11.78 -10.26 -5.50
N GLN A 204 11.26 -11.05 -6.43
CA GLN A 204 10.46 -12.23 -6.09
C GLN A 204 11.31 -13.42 -5.59
N GLY A 205 12.63 -13.38 -5.73
CA GLY A 205 13.56 -14.43 -5.31
C GLY A 205 14.34 -14.16 -4.02
N VAL A 206 14.24 -12.96 -3.42
CA VAL A 206 15.04 -12.59 -2.24
C VAL A 206 14.54 -13.25 -0.96
N ALA A 207 13.22 -13.29 -0.76
CA ALA A 207 12.63 -13.68 0.52
C ALA A 207 12.57 -15.19 0.71
N ASP A 208 12.73 -15.66 1.96
CA ASP A 208 12.55 -17.07 2.36
C ASP A 208 11.09 -17.46 2.43
N ALA A 209 10.21 -16.46 2.71
CA ALA A 209 8.77 -16.64 2.73
C ALA A 209 8.05 -15.35 2.32
N ASN A 210 6.80 -15.48 1.97
CA ASN A 210 5.98 -14.40 1.42
C ASN A 210 4.64 -14.30 2.15
N LEU A 211 4.14 -13.09 2.31
CA LEU A 211 2.84 -12.78 2.89
C LEU A 211 2.11 -11.79 2.00
N THR A 212 0.86 -12.07 1.63
CA THR A 212 0.01 -11.04 1.01
C THR A 212 -0.68 -10.21 2.10
N LEU A 213 -0.64 -8.88 1.96
CA LEU A 213 -1.41 -7.96 2.80
C LEU A 213 -2.72 -7.54 2.10
N PHE A 214 -3.28 -8.48 1.35
CA PHE A 214 -4.59 -8.42 0.71
C PHE A 214 -5.20 -9.83 0.65
N PRO A 215 -6.53 -9.95 0.72
CA PRO A 215 -7.19 -11.24 0.81
C PRO A 215 -7.36 -11.93 -0.56
N PRO A 216 -7.54 -13.27 -0.59
CA PRO A 216 -7.75 -14.04 -1.82
C PRO A 216 -9.01 -13.65 -2.61
N TRP A 217 -10.05 -13.16 -1.95
CA TRP A 217 -11.25 -12.68 -2.64
C TRP A 217 -11.03 -11.38 -3.42
N PHE A 218 -10.02 -10.57 -3.05
CA PHE A 218 -9.59 -9.40 -3.81
C PHE A 218 -8.67 -9.80 -4.98
N ALA A 219 -7.77 -10.77 -4.72
CA ALA A 219 -6.89 -11.34 -5.74
C ALA A 219 -6.54 -12.78 -5.40
N ALA A 220 -7.12 -13.72 -6.13
CA ALA A 220 -6.82 -15.15 -5.95
C ALA A 220 -5.33 -15.43 -6.15
N THR A 221 -4.76 -16.28 -5.30
CA THR A 221 -3.35 -16.67 -5.32
C THR A 221 -3.06 -17.62 -6.48
N PRO A 222 -2.28 -17.19 -7.49
CA PRO A 222 -1.93 -18.06 -8.60
C PRO A 222 -0.73 -18.97 -8.27
N PRO A 223 -0.52 -20.05 -9.05
CA PRO A 223 0.56 -20.99 -8.79
C PRO A 223 1.96 -20.45 -9.07
N ASP A 224 2.09 -19.39 -9.86
CA ASP A 224 3.37 -18.78 -10.26
C ASP A 224 3.86 -17.66 -9.32
N TRP A 225 3.15 -17.39 -8.22
CA TRP A 225 3.68 -16.51 -7.17
C TRP A 225 4.72 -17.23 -6.31
N PRO A 226 5.71 -16.48 -5.77
CA PRO A 226 6.80 -17.08 -4.98
C PRO A 226 6.28 -17.85 -3.76
N ARG A 227 6.97 -18.97 -3.44
CA ARG A 227 6.62 -19.87 -2.35
C ARG A 227 7.79 -20.03 -1.37
N PRO A 228 7.55 -20.34 -0.08
CA PRO A 228 6.24 -20.41 0.58
C PRO A 228 5.52 -19.06 0.65
N LEU A 229 4.19 -19.08 0.62
CA LEU A 229 3.35 -17.87 0.66
C LEU A 229 2.14 -18.11 1.56
N ALA A 230 1.95 -17.22 2.54
CA ALA A 230 0.74 -17.13 3.33
C ALA A 230 -0.22 -16.10 2.73
N GLU A 231 -1.51 -16.46 2.71
CA GLU A 231 -2.58 -15.56 2.30
C GLU A 231 -3.06 -14.78 3.52
N GLY A 232 -2.92 -13.46 3.46
CA GLY A 232 -3.36 -12.56 4.53
C GLY A 232 -4.62 -11.80 4.17
N ALA A 233 -4.77 -10.63 4.80
CA ALA A 233 -5.90 -9.74 4.67
C ALA A 233 -5.44 -8.29 4.50
N PHE A 234 -6.36 -7.38 4.18
CA PHE A 234 -6.05 -5.95 4.19
C PHE A 234 -5.64 -5.50 5.59
N THR A 235 -4.39 -5.06 5.72
CA THR A 235 -3.81 -4.65 6.99
C THR A 235 -4.07 -3.15 7.19
N LEU A 236 -5.31 -2.83 7.53
CA LEU A 236 -5.75 -1.46 7.73
C LEU A 236 -5.33 -0.96 9.11
N TYR A 237 -4.70 0.20 9.13
CA TYR A 237 -4.30 0.90 10.35
C TYR A 237 -4.41 2.40 10.17
N ASP A 238 -4.97 3.06 11.17
CA ASP A 238 -5.01 4.51 11.26
C ASP A 238 -4.68 4.91 12.70
N PRO A 239 -3.57 5.64 12.94
CA PRO A 239 -3.17 6.06 14.28
C PRO A 239 -4.19 6.97 14.96
N HIS A 240 -5.07 7.59 14.19
CA HIS A 240 -6.10 8.52 14.68
C HIS A 240 -7.51 7.93 14.59
N SER A 241 -7.66 6.61 14.42
CA SER A 241 -8.95 5.93 14.24
C SER A 241 -9.96 6.18 15.37
N GLN A 242 -9.50 6.55 16.56
CA GLN A 242 -10.33 6.89 17.73
C GLN A 242 -10.56 8.41 17.89
N ALA A 243 -9.99 9.25 17.01
CA ALA A 243 -10.17 10.68 17.10
C ALA A 243 -11.62 11.07 16.72
N GLU A 244 -12.19 11.99 17.46
CA GLU A 244 -13.47 12.61 17.11
C GLU A 244 -13.34 13.37 15.80
N LEU A 245 -14.41 13.38 15.00
CA LEU A 245 -14.45 14.18 13.80
C LEU A 245 -14.44 15.67 14.16
N PRO A 246 -13.77 16.53 13.36
CA PRO A 246 -13.84 17.97 13.56
C PRO A 246 -15.31 18.45 13.62
N SER A 247 -15.62 19.35 14.54
CA SER A 247 -17.01 19.82 14.79
C SER A 247 -17.67 20.42 13.53
N GLU A 248 -16.90 21.08 12.70
CA GLU A 248 -17.36 21.60 11.41
C GLU A 248 -17.77 20.47 10.45
N LEU A 249 -16.94 19.43 10.34
CA LEU A 249 -17.25 18.26 9.53
C LEU A 249 -18.46 17.50 10.09
N GLU A 250 -18.54 17.35 11.42
CA GLU A 250 -19.65 16.68 12.08
C GLU A 250 -20.99 17.39 11.79
N ARG A 251 -21.00 18.73 11.86
CA ARG A 251 -22.14 19.55 11.46
C ARG A 251 -22.46 19.37 9.98
N PHE A 252 -21.44 19.46 9.11
CA PHE A 252 -21.59 19.27 7.68
C PHE A 252 -22.21 17.91 7.34
N LEU A 253 -21.81 16.82 8.00
CA LEU A 253 -22.35 15.48 7.77
C LEU A 253 -23.79 15.32 8.25
N ARG A 254 -24.21 16.05 9.28
CA ARG A 254 -25.60 15.99 9.82
C ARG A 254 -26.59 16.81 9.03
N GLU A 255 -26.19 17.93 8.47
CA GLU A 255 -27.05 18.95 7.87
C GLU A 255 -27.45 18.68 6.42
N GLY A 256 -27.36 17.45 5.93
CA GLY A 256 -27.78 17.17 4.56
C GLY A 256 -27.47 15.77 4.07
N ALA A 257 -27.70 15.55 2.77
CA ALA A 257 -27.43 14.26 2.14
C ALA A 257 -25.97 13.84 2.26
N PRO A 258 -25.65 12.53 2.35
CA PRO A 258 -24.29 12.03 2.39
C PRO A 258 -23.41 12.63 1.28
N PRO A 259 -22.21 13.19 1.61
CA PRO A 259 -21.35 13.82 0.62
C PRO A 259 -20.55 12.80 -0.19
N LEU A 260 -20.00 13.26 -1.31
CA LEU A 260 -18.89 12.59 -1.97
C LEU A 260 -17.59 12.90 -1.20
N VAL A 261 -16.73 11.90 -0.99
CA VAL A 261 -15.37 12.09 -0.46
C VAL A 261 -14.39 12.09 -1.62
N LEU A 262 -13.55 13.13 -1.73
CA LEU A 262 -12.63 13.33 -2.84
C LEU A 262 -11.20 13.38 -2.30
N THR A 263 -10.35 12.38 -2.60
CA THR A 263 -8.97 12.34 -2.13
C THR A 263 -7.98 11.87 -3.19
N PRO A 264 -6.90 12.61 -3.43
CA PRO A 264 -5.82 12.19 -4.33
C PRO A 264 -4.80 11.26 -3.64
N GLY A 265 -5.00 10.95 -2.34
CA GLY A 265 -4.04 10.29 -1.48
C GLY A 265 -3.07 11.26 -0.79
N SER A 266 -2.48 10.82 0.33
CA SER A 266 -1.62 11.66 1.18
C SER A 266 -0.27 12.02 0.54
N GLY A 267 0.27 11.16 -0.32
CA GLY A 267 1.56 11.38 -0.99
C GLY A 267 1.51 12.21 -2.27
N ASN A 268 0.34 12.63 -2.73
CA ASN A 268 0.23 13.36 -3.99
C ASN A 268 0.29 14.87 -3.78
N GLN A 269 1.44 15.47 -4.13
CA GLN A 269 1.66 16.91 -4.04
C GLN A 269 1.22 17.70 -5.32
N GLN A 270 0.80 17.00 -6.38
CA GLN A 270 0.46 17.60 -7.70
C GLN A 270 -1.03 17.45 -8.07
N ALA A 271 -1.93 17.32 -7.07
CA ALA A 271 -3.32 16.96 -7.29
C ALA A 271 -4.29 18.12 -7.57
N GLN A 272 -3.84 19.37 -7.68
CA GLN A 272 -4.72 20.53 -7.83
C GLN A 272 -5.72 20.39 -8.98
N ARG A 273 -5.25 20.02 -10.19
CA ARG A 273 -6.11 19.82 -11.36
C ARG A 273 -7.06 18.63 -11.19
N TRP A 274 -6.58 17.57 -10.52
CA TRP A 274 -7.36 16.38 -10.24
C TRP A 274 -8.53 16.72 -9.31
N LEU A 275 -8.27 17.42 -8.21
CA LEU A 275 -9.28 17.85 -7.24
C LEU A 275 -10.28 18.85 -7.83
N ALA A 276 -9.80 19.83 -8.61
CA ALA A 276 -10.70 20.77 -9.28
C ALA A 276 -11.72 20.05 -10.19
N ARG A 277 -11.29 19.05 -10.95
CA ARG A 277 -12.17 18.23 -11.80
C ARG A 277 -13.14 17.37 -10.99
N ALA A 278 -12.69 16.83 -9.85
CA ALA A 278 -13.53 16.02 -8.98
C ALA A 278 -14.62 16.88 -8.30
N VAL A 279 -14.26 18.07 -7.85
CA VAL A 279 -15.22 19.06 -7.30
C VAL A 279 -16.21 19.50 -8.38
N GLU A 280 -15.78 19.83 -9.58
CA GLU A 280 -16.67 20.17 -10.69
C GLU A 280 -17.65 19.01 -11.02
N ALA A 281 -17.18 17.75 -10.94
CA ALA A 281 -18.07 16.60 -11.13
C ALA A 281 -19.13 16.50 -10.02
N ALA A 282 -18.76 16.78 -8.76
CA ALA A 282 -19.71 16.81 -7.64
C ALA A 282 -20.78 17.89 -7.85
N GLN A 283 -20.37 19.12 -8.24
CA GLN A 283 -21.29 20.22 -8.56
C GLN A 283 -22.27 19.88 -9.71
N ARG A 284 -21.78 19.18 -10.75
CA ARG A 284 -22.63 18.72 -11.88
C ARG A 284 -23.70 17.71 -11.46
N LEU A 285 -23.53 17.07 -10.31
CA LEU A 285 -24.47 16.12 -9.71
C LEU A 285 -25.34 16.75 -8.63
N ASP A 286 -25.14 18.04 -8.34
CA ASP A 286 -25.75 18.72 -7.20
C ASP A 286 -25.49 17.95 -5.88
N ARG A 287 -24.24 17.50 -5.71
CA ARG A 287 -23.80 16.73 -4.53
C ARG A 287 -22.82 17.52 -3.70
N ARG A 288 -23.02 17.49 -2.39
CA ARG A 288 -22.04 17.97 -1.43
C ARG A 288 -20.77 17.15 -1.50
N ALA A 289 -19.62 17.74 -1.16
CA ALA A 289 -18.35 17.04 -1.20
C ALA A 289 -17.45 17.41 -0.02
N VAL A 290 -16.65 16.44 0.43
CA VAL A 290 -15.51 16.64 1.33
C VAL A 290 -14.24 16.41 0.54
N VAL A 291 -13.45 17.46 0.38
CA VAL A 291 -12.10 17.39 -0.20
C VAL A 291 -11.12 17.05 0.89
N LEU A 292 -10.47 15.89 0.79
CA LEU A 292 -9.53 15.37 1.78
C LEU A 292 -8.11 15.36 1.22
N THR A 293 -7.30 16.34 1.62
CA THR A 293 -5.88 16.47 1.24
C THR A 293 -5.15 17.30 2.29
N PRO A 294 -3.89 16.92 2.70
CA PRO A 294 -3.09 17.72 3.63
C PRO A 294 -2.66 19.08 3.05
N HIS A 295 -2.71 19.21 1.73
CA HIS A 295 -2.25 20.41 1.02
C HIS A 295 -3.42 21.34 0.67
N ARG A 296 -3.73 22.34 1.50
CA ARG A 296 -4.85 23.28 1.26
C ARG A 296 -4.79 23.93 -0.15
N GLY A 297 -3.61 24.23 -0.64
CA GLY A 297 -3.41 24.83 -1.97
C GLY A 297 -3.79 23.91 -3.15
N GLN A 298 -4.08 22.65 -2.93
CA GLN A 298 -4.61 21.75 -3.95
C GLN A 298 -6.14 21.81 -4.07
N ALA A 299 -6.84 22.22 -3.01
CA ALA A 299 -8.27 22.42 -3.06
C ALA A 299 -8.62 23.73 -3.78
N PRO A 300 -9.78 23.83 -4.45
CA PRO A 300 -10.23 25.08 -5.04
C PRO A 300 -10.28 26.24 -4.03
N ASP A 301 -9.97 27.44 -4.48
CA ASP A 301 -10.05 28.65 -3.68
C ASP A 301 -10.69 29.77 -4.50
N PRO A 302 -11.87 30.31 -4.10
CA PRO A 302 -12.68 29.85 -2.97
C PRO A 302 -13.29 28.46 -3.16
N LEU A 303 -13.63 27.78 -2.05
CA LEU A 303 -14.40 26.54 -2.10
C LEU A 303 -15.81 26.84 -2.61
N PRO A 304 -16.34 26.06 -3.56
CA PRO A 304 -17.73 26.23 -4.00
C PRO A 304 -18.72 25.88 -2.87
N PRO A 305 -19.96 26.40 -2.94
CA PRO A 305 -21.02 26.02 -2.01
C PRO A 305 -21.20 24.49 -1.92
N GLY A 306 -21.42 23.98 -0.71
CA GLY A 306 -21.57 22.54 -0.47
C GLY A 306 -20.28 21.73 -0.52
N VAL A 307 -19.11 22.37 -0.59
CA VAL A 307 -17.79 21.72 -0.55
C VAL A 307 -17.06 22.12 0.73
N LEU A 308 -16.61 21.12 1.49
CA LEU A 308 -15.80 21.28 2.69
C LEU A 308 -14.40 20.72 2.45
N TRP A 309 -13.36 21.42 2.90
CA TRP A 309 -12.00 20.90 2.90
C TRP A 309 -11.58 20.44 4.31
N GLN A 310 -10.89 19.31 4.34
CA GLN A 310 -10.23 18.80 5.54
C GLN A 310 -8.80 18.35 5.20
N ALA A 311 -7.84 18.66 6.06
CA ALA A 311 -6.47 18.24 5.87
C ALA A 311 -6.32 16.72 6.05
N TYR A 312 -6.97 16.20 7.06
CA TYR A 312 -7.00 14.77 7.41
C TYR A 312 -8.29 14.44 8.16
N VAL A 313 -8.83 13.27 7.85
CA VAL A 313 -9.93 12.64 8.59
C VAL A 313 -9.76 11.12 8.50
N PRO A 314 -9.94 10.36 9.60
CA PRO A 314 -9.96 8.92 9.54
C PRO A 314 -11.01 8.39 8.57
N LEU A 315 -10.59 7.70 7.52
CA LEU A 315 -11.53 7.14 6.53
C LEU A 315 -12.49 6.15 7.17
N ARG A 316 -12.05 5.45 8.22
CA ARG A 316 -12.89 4.53 8.99
C ARG A 316 -14.12 5.21 9.57
N SER A 317 -13.99 6.45 10.03
CA SER A 317 -15.09 7.24 10.62
C SER A 317 -15.88 8.00 9.57
N LEU A 318 -15.26 8.42 8.48
CA LEU A 318 -15.90 9.26 7.45
C LEU A 318 -16.69 8.45 6.43
N LEU A 319 -16.13 7.35 5.90
CA LEU A 319 -16.72 6.63 4.78
C LEU A 319 -18.10 6.05 5.04
N PRO A 320 -18.43 5.50 6.23
CA PRO A 320 -19.80 5.03 6.51
C PRO A 320 -20.88 6.10 6.38
N ARG A 321 -20.49 7.38 6.35
CA ARG A 321 -21.38 8.55 6.22
C ARG A 321 -21.28 9.21 4.84
N ALA A 322 -20.54 8.63 3.90
CA ALA A 322 -20.34 9.13 2.55
C ALA A 322 -21.25 8.42 1.53
N ALA A 323 -21.65 9.14 0.48
CA ALA A 323 -22.37 8.54 -0.65
C ALA A 323 -21.46 7.72 -1.57
N ALA A 324 -20.26 8.20 -1.80
CA ALA A 324 -19.22 7.51 -2.59
C ALA A 324 -17.85 8.13 -2.31
N LEU A 325 -16.79 7.37 -2.64
CA LEU A 325 -15.41 7.82 -2.60
C LEU A 325 -14.85 7.99 -4.02
N VAL A 326 -14.25 9.13 -4.30
CA VAL A 326 -13.45 9.36 -5.52
C VAL A 326 -11.99 9.49 -5.10
N HIS A 327 -11.13 8.61 -5.60
CA HIS A 327 -9.74 8.59 -5.19
C HIS A 327 -8.77 8.12 -6.29
N HIS A 328 -7.47 8.20 -6.01
CA HIS A 328 -6.43 7.82 -6.95
C HIS A 328 -6.28 6.29 -7.14
N GLY A 329 -6.71 5.48 -6.17
CA GLY A 329 -6.65 4.02 -6.25
C GLY A 329 -5.52 3.36 -5.47
N GLY A 330 -4.88 4.04 -4.51
CA GLY A 330 -3.94 3.38 -3.60
C GLY A 330 -4.64 2.27 -2.81
N ILE A 331 -3.93 1.17 -2.56
CA ILE A 331 -4.52 -0.06 -2.00
C ILE A 331 -5.18 0.15 -0.64
N GLY A 332 -4.58 0.92 0.29
CA GLY A 332 -5.16 1.20 1.60
C GLY A 332 -6.50 1.96 1.51
N THR A 333 -6.56 3.00 0.67
CA THR A 333 -7.79 3.77 0.43
C THR A 333 -8.87 2.92 -0.25
N THR A 334 -8.46 2.05 -1.20
CA THR A 334 -9.35 1.08 -1.85
C THR A 334 -9.94 0.11 -0.83
N ALA A 335 -9.11 -0.42 0.06
CA ALA A 335 -9.52 -1.37 1.09
C ALA A 335 -10.46 -0.74 2.14
N GLU A 336 -10.21 0.52 2.54
CA GLU A 336 -11.12 1.25 3.44
C GLU A 336 -12.52 1.45 2.84
N ALA A 337 -12.62 1.74 1.53
CA ALA A 337 -13.91 1.83 0.86
C ALA A 337 -14.63 0.47 0.77
N LEU A 338 -13.89 -0.62 0.48
CA LEU A 338 -14.43 -1.98 0.48
C LEU A 338 -14.94 -2.39 1.86
N ARG A 339 -14.15 -2.12 2.92
CA ARG A 339 -14.53 -2.37 4.31
C ARG A 339 -15.78 -1.60 4.73
N ALA A 340 -15.85 -0.32 4.34
CA ALA A 340 -17.00 0.54 4.65
C ALA A 340 -18.26 0.22 3.82
N GLY A 341 -18.14 -0.62 2.79
CA GLY A 341 -19.25 -0.93 1.87
C GLY A 341 -19.70 0.28 1.03
N VAL A 342 -18.77 1.20 0.73
CA VAL A 342 -19.05 2.45 0.02
C VAL A 342 -18.60 2.33 -1.44
N PRO A 343 -19.47 2.73 -2.41
CA PRO A 343 -19.10 2.77 -3.81
C PRO A 343 -17.89 3.67 -4.05
N GLN A 344 -16.97 3.24 -4.92
CA GLN A 344 -15.76 3.99 -5.19
C GLN A 344 -15.49 4.20 -6.67
N VAL A 345 -15.00 5.38 -7.03
CA VAL A 345 -14.49 5.68 -8.37
C VAL A 345 -13.00 5.91 -8.27
N ILE A 346 -12.23 5.03 -8.90
CA ILE A 346 -10.78 5.19 -9.01
C ILE A 346 -10.42 5.97 -10.27
N VAL A 347 -9.69 7.06 -10.08
CA VAL A 347 -9.05 7.86 -11.13
C VAL A 347 -7.55 7.63 -11.05
N PRO A 348 -7.03 6.54 -11.65
CA PRO A 348 -5.66 6.11 -11.44
C PRO A 348 -4.66 7.04 -12.09
N LEU A 349 -3.51 7.20 -11.45
CA LEU A 349 -2.36 7.99 -11.89
C LEU A 349 -1.21 7.09 -12.34
N ALA A 350 -0.76 6.18 -11.46
CA ALA A 350 0.41 5.32 -11.69
C ALA A 350 0.32 4.01 -10.88
N TYR A 351 1.33 3.17 -11.00
CA TYR A 351 1.62 1.98 -10.19
C TYR A 351 0.48 0.94 -10.15
N ASP A 352 0.15 0.45 -8.95
CA ASP A 352 -0.92 -0.53 -8.66
C ASP A 352 -2.34 0.00 -8.88
N GLN A 353 -2.50 1.32 -8.99
CA GLN A 353 -3.79 2.00 -9.02
C GLN A 353 -4.68 1.54 -10.19
N PHE A 354 -4.08 1.24 -11.34
CA PHE A 354 -4.81 0.72 -12.51
C PHE A 354 -5.32 -0.71 -12.29
N ASP A 355 -4.55 -1.55 -11.60
CA ASP A 355 -4.96 -2.91 -11.26
C ASP A 355 -6.05 -2.89 -10.20
N ASN A 356 -5.89 -2.06 -9.15
CA ASN A 356 -6.92 -1.86 -8.12
C ASN A 356 -8.24 -1.38 -8.74
N ALA A 357 -8.20 -0.44 -9.70
CA ALA A 357 -9.37 0.03 -10.43
C ALA A 357 -10.08 -1.10 -11.21
N ALA A 358 -9.31 -2.00 -11.81
CA ALA A 358 -9.85 -3.15 -12.51
C ALA A 358 -10.50 -4.16 -11.57
N ARG A 359 -9.92 -4.38 -10.37
CA ARG A 359 -10.43 -5.31 -9.36
C ARG A 359 -11.72 -4.84 -8.73
N ILE A 360 -11.82 -3.57 -8.30
CA ILE A 360 -13.07 -3.05 -7.74
C ILE A 360 -14.21 -3.09 -8.76
N THR A 361 -13.90 -2.89 -10.06
CA THR A 361 -14.88 -3.02 -11.13
C THR A 361 -15.35 -4.47 -11.28
N ALA A 362 -14.44 -5.45 -11.19
CA ALA A 362 -14.78 -6.86 -11.23
C ALA A 362 -15.58 -7.34 -9.99
N LEU A 363 -15.37 -6.70 -8.84
CA LEU A 363 -16.13 -6.94 -7.60
C LEU A 363 -17.49 -6.25 -7.59
N GLU A 364 -17.82 -5.46 -8.61
CA GLU A 364 -19.01 -4.60 -8.64
C GLU A 364 -19.07 -3.60 -7.47
N ALA A 365 -17.91 -3.25 -6.88
CA ALA A 365 -17.82 -2.33 -5.74
C ALA A 365 -17.42 -0.91 -6.16
N GLY A 366 -17.41 -0.64 -7.48
CA GLY A 366 -17.02 0.66 -8.00
C GLY A 366 -16.65 0.63 -9.48
N ALA A 367 -15.97 1.66 -9.93
CA ALA A 367 -15.47 1.77 -11.30
C ALA A 367 -14.12 2.45 -11.39
N GLY A 368 -13.27 1.98 -12.32
CA GLY A 368 -12.08 2.70 -12.76
C GLY A 368 -12.39 3.65 -13.91
N LEU A 369 -11.90 4.90 -13.84
CA LEU A 369 -12.04 5.84 -14.95
C LEU A 369 -11.02 5.53 -16.04
N ARG A 370 -11.51 5.28 -17.26
CA ARG A 370 -10.66 5.00 -18.41
C ARG A 370 -9.81 6.22 -18.77
N GLY A 371 -8.53 5.99 -19.08
CA GLY A 371 -7.58 7.04 -19.45
C GLY A 371 -6.95 7.77 -18.25
N GLY A 372 -7.13 7.27 -17.03
CA GLY A 372 -6.52 7.83 -15.82
C GLY A 372 -6.87 9.30 -15.61
N SER A 373 -5.93 10.08 -15.08
CA SER A 373 -6.14 11.52 -14.84
C SER A 373 -6.41 12.34 -16.10
N ALA A 374 -5.86 11.94 -17.24
CA ALA A 374 -6.14 12.59 -18.54
C ALA A 374 -7.59 12.36 -19.00
N GLY A 375 -8.15 11.17 -18.69
CA GLY A 375 -9.54 10.82 -19.00
C GLY A 375 -10.56 11.33 -17.98
N ALA A 376 -10.13 11.84 -16.83
CA ALA A 376 -10.99 12.34 -15.77
C ALA A 376 -11.63 13.69 -16.10
N ARG A 377 -12.36 13.73 -17.22
CA ARG A 377 -13.17 14.92 -17.53
C ARG A 377 -14.35 14.98 -16.55
N PRO A 378 -14.72 16.15 -16.02
CA PRO A 378 -15.78 16.30 -15.01
C PRO A 378 -17.10 15.65 -15.45
N ARG A 379 -17.48 15.79 -16.72
CA ARG A 379 -18.69 15.15 -17.28
C ARG A 379 -18.64 13.62 -17.23
N ALA A 380 -17.50 13.01 -17.57
CA ALA A 380 -17.33 11.56 -17.52
C ALA A 380 -17.34 11.03 -16.08
N LEU A 381 -16.68 11.73 -15.17
CA LEU A 381 -16.67 11.40 -13.76
C LEU A 381 -18.08 11.51 -13.15
N ALA A 382 -18.82 12.60 -13.43
CA ALA A 382 -20.20 12.78 -13.00
C ALA A 382 -21.12 11.68 -13.54
N ALA A 383 -21.00 11.32 -14.82
CA ALA A 383 -21.79 10.24 -15.41
C ALA A 383 -21.49 8.89 -14.76
N THR A 384 -20.23 8.60 -14.45
CA THR A 384 -19.80 7.38 -13.76
C THR A 384 -20.37 7.35 -12.33
N LEU A 385 -20.22 8.43 -11.56
CA LEU A 385 -20.77 8.54 -10.22
C LEU A 385 -22.28 8.36 -10.18
N ARG A 386 -23.02 9.02 -11.09
CA ARG A 386 -24.48 8.86 -11.17
C ARG A 386 -24.86 7.40 -11.36
N ARG A 387 -24.26 6.73 -12.35
CA ARG A 387 -24.52 5.30 -12.59
C ARG A 387 -24.22 4.43 -11.36
N LEU A 388 -23.08 4.65 -10.68
CA LEU A 388 -22.72 3.86 -9.50
C LEU A 388 -23.68 4.08 -8.33
N LEU A 389 -24.14 5.31 -8.11
CA LEU A 389 -25.06 5.64 -7.01
C LEU A 389 -26.45 5.04 -7.23
N ASP A 390 -26.87 4.91 -8.49
CA ASP A 390 -28.20 4.41 -8.87
C ASP A 390 -28.23 2.88 -9.06
N ASP A 391 -27.07 2.24 -9.30
CA ASP A 391 -26.98 0.83 -9.64
C ASP A 391 -27.13 -0.10 -8.41
N PRO A 392 -28.19 -0.94 -8.35
CA PRO A 392 -28.37 -1.89 -7.26
C PRO A 392 -27.27 -2.99 -7.23
N ALA A 393 -26.68 -3.34 -8.38
CA ALA A 393 -25.58 -4.32 -8.43
C ALA A 393 -24.34 -3.78 -7.70
N VAL A 394 -24.05 -2.49 -7.84
CA VAL A 394 -22.94 -1.84 -7.11
C VAL A 394 -23.21 -1.84 -5.60
N ARG A 395 -24.41 -1.54 -5.17
CA ARG A 395 -24.78 -1.62 -3.75
C ARG A 395 -24.61 -3.03 -3.19
N ALA A 396 -25.06 -4.03 -3.94
CA ALA A 396 -24.90 -5.44 -3.56
C ALA A 396 -23.42 -5.86 -3.51
N GLY A 397 -22.61 -5.42 -4.48
CA GLY A 397 -21.16 -5.65 -4.56
C GLY A 397 -20.43 -5.03 -3.37
N CYS A 398 -20.73 -3.78 -3.04
CA CYS A 398 -20.18 -3.09 -1.87
C CYS A 398 -20.53 -3.80 -0.55
N ALA A 399 -21.80 -4.20 -0.38
CA ALA A 399 -22.24 -4.95 0.80
C ALA A 399 -21.57 -6.32 0.90
N ARG A 400 -21.36 -7.01 -0.22
CA ARG A 400 -20.60 -8.27 -0.28
C ARG A 400 -19.16 -8.07 0.15
N ALA A 401 -18.48 -7.06 -0.39
CA ALA A 401 -17.10 -6.74 -0.06
C ALA A 401 -16.92 -6.40 1.43
N ALA A 402 -17.85 -5.62 2.01
CA ALA A 402 -17.82 -5.28 3.44
C ALA A 402 -17.96 -6.53 4.33
N ARG A 403 -18.85 -7.46 3.98
CA ARG A 403 -18.97 -8.74 4.72
C ARG A 403 -17.70 -9.58 4.63
N LEU A 404 -17.06 -9.65 3.47
CA LEU A 404 -15.81 -10.38 3.30
C LEU A 404 -14.68 -9.72 4.11
N ALA A 405 -14.56 -8.39 4.07
CA ALA A 405 -13.59 -7.66 4.86
C ALA A 405 -13.79 -7.85 6.37
N ALA A 406 -15.03 -7.88 6.84
CA ALA A 406 -15.35 -8.17 8.24
C ALA A 406 -15.02 -9.62 8.64
N ALA A 407 -15.11 -10.57 7.71
CA ALA A 407 -14.67 -11.94 7.96
C ALA A 407 -13.15 -12.04 8.07
N ASP A 408 -12.42 -11.27 7.28
CA ASP A 408 -10.94 -11.21 7.32
C ASP A 408 -10.40 -10.66 8.65
N GLU A 409 -11.16 -9.82 9.37
CA GLU A 409 -10.76 -9.32 10.71
C GLU A 409 -10.59 -10.44 11.74
N LYS A 410 -11.11 -11.65 11.46
CA LYS A 410 -10.97 -12.84 12.32
C LYS A 410 -9.73 -13.67 12.00
N LEU A 411 -9.00 -13.36 10.93
CA LEU A 411 -7.75 -14.05 10.59
C LEU A 411 -6.66 -13.69 11.60
N ASP A 412 -5.97 -14.70 12.10
CA ASP A 412 -4.78 -14.49 12.92
C ASP A 412 -3.57 -14.15 12.03
N LEU A 413 -3.62 -12.96 11.42
CA LEU A 413 -2.53 -12.45 10.60
C LEU A 413 -1.22 -12.37 11.41
N ASP A 414 -1.30 -12.02 12.69
CA ASP A 414 -0.14 -11.84 13.54
C ASP A 414 0.55 -13.17 13.84
N GLY A 415 -0.21 -14.23 14.10
CA GLY A 415 0.32 -15.59 14.23
C GLY A 415 0.90 -16.13 12.91
N GLN A 416 0.31 -15.76 11.76
CA GLN A 416 0.92 -16.07 10.46
C GLN A 416 2.28 -15.38 10.29
N VAL A 417 2.40 -14.10 10.67
CA VAL A 417 3.67 -13.37 10.63
C VAL A 417 4.71 -14.01 11.54
N GLU A 418 4.34 -14.38 12.77
CA GLU A 418 5.24 -15.10 13.69
C GLU A 418 5.73 -16.41 13.09
N THR A 419 4.82 -17.20 12.51
CA THR A 419 5.17 -18.46 11.86
C THR A 419 6.13 -18.26 10.69
N LEU A 420 5.88 -17.27 9.81
CA LEU A 420 6.73 -17.01 8.66
C LEU A 420 8.12 -16.50 9.05
N LEU A 421 8.20 -15.72 10.12
CA LEU A 421 9.46 -15.21 10.67
C LEU A 421 10.18 -16.25 11.56
N GLU A 422 9.58 -17.43 11.77
CA GLU A 422 10.09 -18.49 12.64
C GLU A 422 10.30 -18.01 14.08
N LEU A 423 9.40 -17.16 14.59
CA LEU A 423 9.44 -16.70 15.96
C LEU A 423 8.92 -17.82 16.89
N ALA A 424 9.62 -18.10 17.99
CA ALA A 424 9.15 -19.06 18.96
C ALA A 424 7.80 -18.58 19.56
N PRO A 425 6.78 -19.46 19.69
CA PRO A 425 5.53 -19.10 20.35
C PRO A 425 5.80 -18.69 21.81
N GLU A 426 4.97 -17.78 22.36
CA GLU A 426 5.05 -17.48 23.80
C GLU A 426 4.89 -18.78 24.60
N PRO A 427 5.72 -18.99 25.65
CA PRO A 427 5.44 -20.06 26.58
C PRO A 427 4.06 -19.77 27.20
N THR A 428 3.10 -20.63 26.92
CA THR A 428 1.80 -20.62 27.59
C THR A 428 2.09 -20.75 29.09
N PHE A 429 2.02 -19.65 29.85
CA PHE A 429 1.99 -19.73 31.30
C PHE A 429 0.71 -20.48 31.67
N ALA A 430 0.82 -21.79 31.79
CA ALA A 430 -0.16 -22.57 32.50
C ALA A 430 -0.17 -22.02 33.94
N LEU A 431 -1.25 -21.34 34.30
CA LEU A 431 -1.49 -21.03 35.73
C LEU A 431 -1.41 -22.34 36.47
N PRO A 432 -0.66 -22.40 37.61
CA PRO A 432 -0.58 -23.64 38.39
C PRO A 432 -2.00 -24.02 38.81
N PRO A 433 -2.39 -25.29 38.73
CA PRO A 433 -3.69 -25.74 39.20
C PRO A 433 -3.77 -25.50 40.71
N GLY A 434 -4.56 -24.51 41.15
CA GLY A 434 -4.86 -24.30 42.56
C GLY A 434 -4.78 -22.87 43.08
N ALA A 435 -5.11 -21.83 42.31
CA ALA A 435 -5.38 -20.50 42.83
C ALA A 435 -6.84 -20.11 42.51
N ILE A 436 -7.77 -20.71 43.26
CA ILE A 436 -9.14 -20.22 43.50
C ILE A 436 -9.25 -19.98 45.02
#